data_a744dafd95cfe210778a6498c99fcdbb
#
_entry.id   a744dafd95cfe210778a6498c99fcdbb
#
_cell.length_a   1.000
_cell.length_b   1.000
_cell.length_c   1.000
_cell.angle_alpha   90.00
_cell.angle_beta   90.00
_cell.angle_gamma   90.00
#
_symmetry.space_group_name_H-M   'P 1'
#
loop_
_entity.id
_entity.type
_entity.pdbx_description
1 polymer ?
#
loop_
_entity_poly.entity_id
_entity_poly.type
_entity_poly.pdbx_seq_one_letter_code
_entity_poly.pdbx_strand_id
1 'polypeptide(L)'
;TIHWHGQRLPNGMDGVGGLNQKQIPVGKTFVYEFEARRPGTFMYHPHADEMVQMAMGMMGFWVTHPKVKHPHIADVQRDFCFLLNAFDIEPGASVPKINTMLDFNLWTWNSRAFPGIDSLNVRLGDRVRVRVGNLTMTNHPIHIHGHEFEVTGTDGGPTPPGSRWPEVTTDVAVGQMRQLEFIADEEGDWAMHCHKSHHTMNAMGHDVPTLIGVNHQGLVRPLQRAAPDYMVMGERGMADMGEMQMELPDNTLPMMTGQGPYGPIEMGGMFTTLKVRREQKPGDHSDPGWFKQPTGTQAYEWTGAPPAAAAAPPAPTPATVNVRKPGAGDHKHH
;
A
#
# COMPACT_ATOMS: atom_id res chain seq x y z
N THR A 1 5.02 27.31 3.07
CA THR A 1 3.98 27.42 2.01
C THR A 1 3.27 26.09 1.82
N ILE A 2 2.07 26.10 1.26
CA ILE A 2 1.30 24.90 0.96
C ILE A 2 1.06 24.84 -0.55
N HIS A 3 1.45 23.71 -1.16
CA HIS A 3 1.11 23.37 -2.54
C HIS A 3 -0.13 22.48 -2.58
N TRP A 4 -1.05 22.81 -3.49
CA TRP A 4 -2.32 22.11 -3.70
C TRP A 4 -2.18 21.14 -4.87
N HIS A 5 -1.55 20.02 -4.61
CA HIS A 5 -1.08 19.06 -5.60
C HIS A 5 -2.23 18.53 -6.46
N GLY A 6 -2.12 18.77 -7.77
CA GLY A 6 -3.11 18.36 -8.76
C GLY A 6 -4.27 19.33 -8.97
N GLN A 7 -4.41 20.40 -8.20
CA GLN A 7 -5.47 21.37 -8.38
C GLN A 7 -5.20 22.33 -9.56
N ARG A 8 -6.25 22.69 -10.28
CA ARG A 8 -6.21 23.75 -11.31
C ARG A 8 -6.65 25.06 -10.69
N LEU A 9 -5.69 25.90 -10.38
CA LEU A 9 -5.87 27.15 -9.63
C LEU A 9 -5.07 28.30 -10.27
N PRO A 10 -5.30 29.57 -9.87
CA PRO A 10 -4.47 30.69 -10.29
C PRO A 10 -3.01 30.50 -9.84
N ASN A 11 -2.06 30.81 -10.72
CA ASN A 11 -0.63 30.62 -10.44
C ASN A 11 -0.15 31.22 -9.10
N GLY A 12 -0.65 32.40 -8.73
CA GLY A 12 -0.32 33.03 -7.44
C GLY A 12 -0.82 32.31 -6.20
N MET A 13 -1.66 31.25 -6.34
CA MET A 13 -2.18 30.41 -5.26
C MET A 13 -1.53 29.03 -5.23
N ASP A 14 -0.55 28.75 -6.09
CA ASP A 14 0.07 27.44 -6.26
C ASP A 14 0.98 27.04 -5.08
N GLY A 15 1.48 28.01 -4.33
CA GLY A 15 2.15 27.77 -3.06
C GLY A 15 3.64 27.48 -3.12
N VAL A 16 4.29 27.59 -4.29
CA VAL A 16 5.74 27.38 -4.42
C VAL A 16 6.48 28.59 -3.87
N GLY A 17 7.14 28.41 -2.74
CA GLY A 17 7.91 29.47 -2.10
C GLY A 17 9.07 29.98 -2.95
N GLY A 18 9.14 31.29 -3.17
CA GLY A 18 10.15 31.93 -4.02
C GLY A 18 9.78 32.01 -5.50
N LEU A 19 8.77 31.26 -5.95
CA LEU A 19 8.28 31.30 -7.33
C LEU A 19 6.93 32.01 -7.42
N ASN A 20 5.90 31.44 -6.81
CA ASN A 20 4.54 31.99 -6.88
C ASN A 20 4.22 32.95 -5.72
N GLN A 21 4.91 32.81 -4.61
CA GLN A 21 4.73 33.58 -3.41
C GLN A 21 6.02 33.70 -2.58
N LYS A 22 6.02 34.60 -1.62
CA LYS A 22 7.04 34.61 -0.56
C LYS A 22 6.81 33.46 0.39
N GLN A 23 7.88 32.93 0.98
CA GLN A 23 7.75 31.94 2.05
C GLN A 23 6.98 32.55 3.24
N ILE A 24 6.26 31.71 3.97
CA ILE A 24 5.49 32.11 5.13
C ILE A 24 6.39 32.07 6.35
N PRO A 25 6.75 33.22 6.95
CA PRO A 25 7.54 33.24 8.18
C PRO A 25 6.77 32.68 9.36
N VAL A 26 7.48 32.18 10.36
CA VAL A 26 6.89 31.73 11.62
C VAL A 26 6.00 32.83 12.23
N GLY A 27 4.81 32.44 12.68
CA GLY A 27 3.82 33.35 13.27
C GLY A 27 3.06 34.23 12.27
N LYS A 28 3.23 34.00 10.95
CA LYS A 28 2.48 34.71 9.90
C LYS A 28 1.43 33.81 9.29
N THR A 29 0.35 34.43 8.80
CA THR A 29 -0.76 33.77 8.12
C THR A 29 -0.82 34.26 6.67
N PHE A 30 -0.98 33.31 5.73
CA PHE A 30 -1.25 33.57 4.33
C PHE A 30 -2.59 32.96 3.97
N VAL A 31 -3.27 33.58 3.01
CA VAL A 31 -4.60 33.13 2.56
C VAL A 31 -4.47 32.60 1.14
N TYR A 32 -5.00 31.39 0.91
CA TYR A 32 -5.19 30.83 -0.41
C TYR A 32 -6.69 30.79 -0.71
N GLU A 33 -7.08 31.40 -1.80
CA GLU A 33 -8.49 31.48 -2.20
C GLU A 33 -8.62 31.16 -3.68
N PHE A 34 -9.27 30.05 -3.97
CA PHE A 34 -9.47 29.58 -5.34
C PHE A 34 -10.69 28.67 -5.45
N GLU A 35 -11.18 28.51 -6.68
CA GLU A 35 -12.27 27.60 -7.01
C GLU A 35 -11.73 26.19 -7.24
N ALA A 36 -12.34 25.17 -6.61
CA ALA A 36 -12.10 23.76 -6.90
C ALA A 36 -12.79 23.37 -8.21
N ARG A 37 -12.07 23.41 -9.32
CA ARG A 37 -12.64 23.34 -10.68
C ARG A 37 -12.95 21.94 -11.19
N ARG A 38 -12.41 20.90 -10.57
CA ARG A 38 -12.65 19.53 -11.01
C ARG A 38 -12.77 18.57 -9.85
N PRO A 39 -13.63 17.54 -9.96
CA PRO A 39 -13.73 16.49 -8.99
C PRO A 39 -12.52 15.54 -9.11
N GLY A 40 -12.20 14.88 -8.02
CA GLY A 40 -11.12 13.90 -7.98
C GLY A 40 -10.46 13.78 -6.62
N THR A 41 -9.39 13.02 -6.61
CA THR A 41 -8.55 12.80 -5.45
C THR A 41 -7.23 13.53 -5.64
N PHE A 42 -6.88 14.39 -4.69
CA PHE A 42 -5.72 15.26 -4.72
C PHE A 42 -5.04 15.23 -3.35
N MET A 43 -3.90 15.89 -3.24
CA MET A 43 -3.14 16.01 -2.00
C MET A 43 -2.74 17.46 -1.77
N TYR A 44 -2.32 17.79 -0.56
CA TYR A 44 -1.61 19.01 -0.26
C TYR A 44 -0.38 18.69 0.56
N HIS A 45 0.68 19.44 0.36
CA HIS A 45 1.94 19.29 1.07
C HIS A 45 2.71 20.63 1.10
N PRO A 46 3.73 20.78 1.98
CA PRO A 46 4.57 21.96 2.00
C PRO A 46 5.37 22.08 0.71
N HIS A 47 5.71 23.31 0.31
CA HIS A 47 6.62 23.59 -0.79
C HIS A 47 7.66 24.66 -0.40
N ALA A 48 8.07 24.64 0.87
CA ALA A 48 9.19 25.34 1.45
C ALA A 48 9.67 24.47 2.61
N ASP A 49 10.98 24.24 2.70
CA ASP A 49 11.56 23.30 3.67
C ASP A 49 10.86 21.94 3.66
N GLU A 50 10.60 21.46 2.46
CA GLU A 50 9.69 20.34 2.17
C GLU A 50 10.14 19.07 2.88
N MET A 51 11.42 18.76 2.85
CA MET A 51 11.99 17.54 3.45
C MET A 51 11.67 17.46 4.95
N VAL A 52 11.90 18.55 5.69
CA VAL A 52 11.64 18.60 7.13
C VAL A 52 10.13 18.53 7.41
N GLN A 53 9.36 19.37 6.73
CA GLN A 53 7.94 19.50 7.01
C GLN A 53 7.15 18.24 6.60
N MET A 54 7.54 17.56 5.52
CA MET A 54 6.92 16.29 5.15
C MET A 54 7.29 15.17 6.11
N ALA A 55 8.56 15.07 6.53
CA ALA A 55 8.98 14.11 7.55
C ALA A 55 8.22 14.31 8.87
N MET A 56 7.86 15.55 9.19
CA MET A 56 7.04 15.90 10.36
C MET A 56 5.52 15.72 10.11
N GLY A 57 5.11 15.18 8.95
CA GLY A 57 3.73 14.82 8.66
C GLY A 57 2.84 15.96 8.15
N MET A 58 3.40 17.08 7.70
CA MET A 58 2.62 18.19 7.15
C MET A 58 2.12 17.89 5.73
N MET A 59 1.16 17.01 5.62
CA MET A 59 0.56 16.60 4.33
C MET A 59 -0.86 16.07 4.53
N GLY A 60 -1.65 16.00 3.47
CA GLY A 60 -2.97 15.42 3.58
C GLY A 60 -3.69 15.21 2.25
N PHE A 61 -4.85 14.57 2.34
CA PHE A 61 -5.77 14.39 1.23
C PHE A 61 -6.59 15.65 0.97
N TRP A 62 -6.89 15.84 -0.32
CA TRP A 62 -7.90 16.76 -0.78
C TRP A 62 -8.84 16.02 -1.73
N VAL A 63 -10.09 15.81 -1.33
CA VAL A 63 -11.12 15.19 -2.19
C VAL A 63 -12.11 16.25 -2.60
N THR A 64 -12.29 16.43 -3.91
CA THR A 64 -13.32 17.29 -4.49
C THR A 64 -14.45 16.43 -5.02
N HIS A 65 -15.62 16.56 -4.42
CA HIS A 65 -16.83 15.91 -4.92
C HIS A 65 -17.48 16.73 -6.06
N PRO A 66 -18.04 16.08 -7.10
CA PRO A 66 -18.72 16.79 -8.14
C PRO A 66 -20.01 17.45 -7.63
N LYS A 67 -20.26 18.71 -7.98
CA LYS A 67 -21.47 19.44 -7.59
C LYS A 67 -22.74 18.85 -8.24
N VAL A 68 -22.59 18.25 -9.40
CA VAL A 68 -23.64 17.55 -10.15
C VAL A 68 -23.12 16.18 -10.55
N LYS A 69 -24.00 15.23 -10.86
CA LYS A 69 -23.60 13.88 -11.29
C LYS A 69 -22.59 13.96 -12.45
N HIS A 70 -21.43 13.33 -12.25
CA HIS A 70 -20.35 13.32 -13.23
C HIS A 70 -20.38 12.01 -14.04
N PRO A 71 -20.24 12.06 -15.39
CA PRO A 71 -20.39 10.86 -16.22
C PRO A 71 -19.32 9.78 -15.98
N HIS A 72 -18.18 10.16 -15.42
CA HIS A 72 -17.05 9.26 -15.15
C HIS A 72 -16.91 8.85 -13.68
N ILE A 73 -17.80 9.31 -12.81
CA ILE A 73 -17.75 8.99 -11.37
C ILE A 73 -19.02 8.23 -11.01
N ALA A 74 -18.86 6.99 -10.58
CA ALA A 74 -19.96 6.17 -10.09
C ALA A 74 -20.31 6.53 -8.63
N ASP A 75 -21.56 6.28 -8.26
CA ASP A 75 -21.96 6.26 -6.87
C ASP A 75 -21.42 4.99 -6.22
N VAL A 76 -20.89 5.09 -5.00
CA VAL A 76 -20.32 3.98 -4.24
C VAL A 76 -20.95 3.91 -2.85
N GLN A 77 -21.03 2.72 -2.30
CA GLN A 77 -21.50 2.49 -0.92
C GLN A 77 -20.38 2.74 0.09
N ARG A 78 -19.12 2.54 -0.33
CA ARG A 78 -17.95 2.74 0.52
C ARG A 78 -16.85 3.47 -0.23
N ASP A 79 -16.26 4.47 0.43
CA ASP A 79 -15.17 5.31 -0.11
C ASP A 79 -14.08 5.44 0.96
N PHE A 80 -12.94 4.79 0.75
CA PHE A 80 -11.81 4.76 1.67
C PHE A 80 -10.67 5.60 1.14
N CYS A 81 -9.92 6.26 2.04
CA CYS A 81 -8.77 7.08 1.70
C CYS A 81 -7.53 6.60 2.46
N PHE A 82 -6.46 6.32 1.73
CA PHE A 82 -5.16 5.94 2.29
C PHE A 82 -4.06 6.87 1.78
N LEU A 83 -3.52 7.68 2.68
CA LEU A 83 -2.31 8.45 2.43
C LEU A 83 -1.12 7.61 2.85
N LEU A 84 -0.22 7.38 1.91
CA LEU A 84 0.99 6.59 2.13
C LEU A 84 2.06 7.48 2.75
N ASN A 85 2.67 7.01 3.82
CA ASN A 85 3.74 7.70 4.53
C ASN A 85 4.91 6.75 4.79
N ALA A 86 6.11 7.30 4.83
CA ALA A 86 7.33 6.59 5.21
C ALA A 86 8.10 7.45 6.22
N PHE A 87 8.61 6.81 7.27
CA PHE A 87 9.35 7.47 8.33
C PHE A 87 10.63 6.68 8.63
N ASP A 88 11.67 7.41 9.05
CA ASP A 88 12.79 6.85 9.77
C ASP A 88 12.67 7.34 11.22
N ILE A 89 12.20 6.46 12.09
CA ILE A 89 11.92 6.79 13.48
C ILE A 89 12.49 5.70 14.39
N GLU A 90 13.29 6.10 15.36
CA GLU A 90 13.77 5.17 16.39
C GLU A 90 12.69 4.97 17.46
N PRO A 91 12.51 3.73 17.95
CA PRO A 91 11.59 3.46 19.04
C PRO A 91 11.83 4.40 20.21
N GLY A 92 10.76 5.04 20.69
CA GLY A 92 10.84 6.03 21.78
C GLY A 92 11.28 7.44 21.37
N ALA A 93 11.68 7.65 20.10
CA ALA A 93 11.94 9.02 19.63
C ALA A 93 10.66 9.83 19.49
N SER A 94 10.72 11.12 19.81
CA SER A 94 9.58 12.03 19.69
C SER A 94 9.36 12.57 18.28
N VAL A 95 10.35 12.44 17.40
CA VAL A 95 10.32 12.92 16.02
C VAL A 95 11.09 11.96 15.10
N PRO A 96 10.70 11.85 13.81
CA PRO A 96 11.45 11.10 12.81
C PRO A 96 12.79 11.80 12.46
N LYS A 97 13.70 11.04 11.87
CA LYS A 97 14.91 11.59 11.25
C LYS A 97 14.53 12.29 9.95
N ILE A 98 14.80 13.57 9.87
CA ILE A 98 14.35 14.42 8.74
C ILE A 98 15.27 14.36 7.51
N ASN A 99 16.46 13.79 7.64
CA ASN A 99 17.47 13.71 6.57
C ASN A 99 17.47 12.38 5.83
N THR A 100 16.62 11.43 6.22
CA THR A 100 16.50 10.14 5.55
C THR A 100 15.71 10.29 4.25
N MET A 101 16.25 9.77 3.16
CA MET A 101 15.67 9.88 1.82
C MET A 101 15.29 8.52 1.22
N LEU A 102 15.95 7.43 1.62
CA LEU A 102 15.74 6.10 1.05
C LEU A 102 15.52 5.02 2.11
N ASP A 103 16.29 5.04 3.17
CA ASP A 103 16.35 3.97 4.18
C ASP A 103 15.34 4.20 5.32
N PHE A 104 14.08 4.26 4.95
CA PHE A 104 12.98 4.35 5.93
C PHE A 104 12.79 3.01 6.63
N ASN A 105 12.38 3.07 7.89
CA ASN A 105 12.15 1.89 8.72
C ASN A 105 10.69 1.69 9.11
N LEU A 106 9.81 2.65 8.82
CA LEU A 106 8.38 2.57 9.12
C LEU A 106 7.54 2.99 7.91
N TRP A 107 6.73 2.06 7.42
CA TRP A 107 5.86 2.24 6.27
C TRP A 107 4.40 2.19 6.73
N THR A 108 3.63 3.20 6.40
CA THR A 108 2.31 3.40 7.00
C THR A 108 1.25 3.78 5.98
N TRP A 109 0.00 3.47 6.30
CA TRP A 109 -1.20 4.06 5.71
C TRP A 109 -1.90 4.93 6.74
N ASN A 110 -2.14 6.20 6.40
CA ASN A 110 -2.70 7.19 7.33
C ASN A 110 -1.92 7.28 8.64
N SER A 111 -0.58 7.20 8.55
CA SER A 111 0.35 7.21 9.70
C SER A 111 0.17 6.05 10.69
N ARG A 112 -0.41 4.93 10.24
CA ARG A 112 -0.58 3.70 11.01
C ARG A 112 0.04 2.51 10.28
N ALA A 113 0.50 1.54 11.04
CA ALA A 113 0.92 0.23 10.57
C ALA A 113 -0.09 -0.81 11.04
N PHE A 114 -0.28 -1.90 10.26
CA PHE A 114 -1.11 -3.02 10.71
C PHE A 114 -0.53 -3.62 12.02
N PRO A 115 -1.36 -3.95 13.02
CA PRO A 115 -2.83 -4.03 13.02
C PRO A 115 -3.56 -2.71 13.37
N GLY A 116 -2.84 -1.60 13.46
CA GLY A 116 -3.43 -0.30 13.77
C GLY A 116 -4.18 0.37 12.60
N ILE A 117 -4.11 -0.19 11.39
CA ILE A 117 -4.90 0.26 10.24
C ILE A 117 -6.27 -0.40 10.30
N ASP A 118 -7.34 0.41 10.22
CA ASP A 118 -8.70 -0.11 10.25
C ASP A 118 -8.98 -1.03 9.05
N SER A 119 -9.74 -2.09 9.27
CA SER A 119 -10.22 -2.96 8.19
C SER A 119 -11.24 -2.27 7.30
N LEU A 120 -11.28 -2.66 6.03
CA LEU A 120 -12.30 -2.20 5.08
C LEU A 120 -13.54 -3.09 5.22
N ASN A 121 -14.50 -2.66 6.03
CA ASN A 121 -15.71 -3.44 6.30
C ASN A 121 -16.79 -3.08 5.30
N VAL A 122 -17.21 -4.04 4.49
CA VAL A 122 -18.13 -3.84 3.37
C VAL A 122 -19.18 -4.97 3.33
N ARG A 123 -20.33 -4.64 2.75
CA ARG A 123 -21.37 -5.62 2.48
C ARG A 123 -21.11 -6.31 1.15
N LEU A 124 -21.46 -7.59 1.06
CA LEU A 124 -21.46 -8.32 -0.21
C LEU A 124 -22.34 -7.60 -1.24
N GLY A 125 -21.78 -7.33 -2.40
CA GLY A 125 -22.42 -6.57 -3.50
C GLY A 125 -22.21 -5.05 -3.46
N ASP A 126 -21.58 -4.50 -2.43
CA ASP A 126 -21.24 -3.07 -2.39
C ASP A 126 -20.24 -2.71 -3.51
N ARG A 127 -20.46 -1.57 -4.16
CA ARG A 127 -19.42 -0.91 -4.94
C ARG A 127 -18.51 -0.13 -4.00
N VAL A 128 -17.25 -0.47 -4.02
CA VAL A 128 -16.22 0.06 -3.12
C VAL A 128 -15.26 0.93 -3.93
N ARG A 129 -14.89 2.06 -3.35
CA ARG A 129 -13.82 2.92 -3.85
C ARG A 129 -12.71 3.01 -2.82
N VAL A 130 -11.49 2.82 -3.27
CA VAL A 130 -10.29 3.04 -2.47
C VAL A 130 -9.46 4.14 -3.16
N ARG A 131 -9.18 5.20 -2.43
CA ARG A 131 -8.33 6.31 -2.88
C ARG A 131 -6.97 6.18 -2.21
N VAL A 132 -5.93 6.17 -3.01
CA VAL A 132 -4.54 6.06 -2.53
C VAL A 132 -3.75 7.27 -3.02
N GLY A 133 -3.06 7.94 -2.11
CA GLY A 133 -2.16 9.05 -2.42
C GLY A 133 -0.76 8.77 -1.89
N ASN A 134 0.26 8.99 -2.73
CA ASN A 134 1.64 8.69 -2.40
C ASN A 134 2.47 9.97 -2.29
N LEU A 135 2.81 10.33 -1.06
CA LEU A 135 3.77 11.40 -0.72
C LEU A 135 5.03 10.84 -0.03
N THR A 136 5.36 9.56 -0.28
CA THR A 136 6.63 8.96 0.13
C THR A 136 7.72 9.18 -0.93
N MET A 137 8.90 8.64 -0.71
CA MET A 137 10.05 8.78 -1.63
C MET A 137 10.22 7.55 -2.54
N THR A 138 9.26 6.61 -2.56
CA THR A 138 9.27 5.43 -3.42
C THR A 138 7.86 5.12 -3.94
N ASN A 139 7.77 4.28 -4.97
CA ASN A 139 6.48 3.79 -5.46
C ASN A 139 5.91 2.68 -4.57
N HIS A 140 4.62 2.48 -4.65
CA HIS A 140 3.88 1.46 -3.90
C HIS A 140 2.91 0.72 -4.81
N PRO A 141 3.21 -0.53 -5.19
CA PRO A 141 2.25 -1.41 -5.85
C PRO A 141 1.18 -1.84 -4.85
N ILE A 142 -0.04 -1.36 -5.00
CA ILE A 142 -1.16 -1.69 -4.11
C ILE A 142 -1.95 -2.85 -4.70
N HIS A 143 -2.04 -3.92 -3.92
CA HIS A 143 -2.67 -5.18 -4.29
C HIS A 143 -3.87 -5.48 -3.39
N ILE A 144 -4.94 -6.00 -4.01
CA ILE A 144 -6.14 -6.48 -3.32
C ILE A 144 -6.35 -7.95 -3.68
N HIS A 145 -6.51 -8.79 -2.67
CA HIS A 145 -6.83 -10.21 -2.84
C HIS A 145 -8.31 -10.43 -3.17
N GLY A 146 -8.60 -11.48 -3.90
CA GLY A 146 -9.95 -12.00 -4.14
C GLY A 146 -10.84 -11.15 -5.04
N HIS A 147 -10.42 -9.94 -5.41
CA HIS A 147 -11.18 -9.00 -6.23
C HIS A 147 -10.29 -8.39 -7.31
N GLU A 148 -10.87 -8.15 -8.47
CA GLU A 148 -10.29 -7.28 -9.48
C GLU A 148 -10.92 -5.89 -9.40
N PHE A 149 -10.16 -4.86 -9.70
CA PHE A 149 -10.61 -3.47 -9.68
C PHE A 149 -10.26 -2.74 -10.97
N GLU A 150 -10.93 -1.62 -11.21
CA GLU A 150 -10.57 -0.66 -12.25
C GLU A 150 -9.94 0.60 -11.63
N VAL A 151 -8.96 1.19 -12.29
CA VAL A 151 -8.44 2.51 -11.94
C VAL A 151 -9.39 3.56 -12.51
N THR A 152 -10.29 4.07 -11.67
CA THR A 152 -11.35 5.02 -12.05
C THR A 152 -10.96 6.48 -11.88
N GLY A 153 -9.78 6.75 -11.33
CA GLY A 153 -9.22 8.09 -11.21
C GLY A 153 -7.72 8.07 -11.00
N THR A 154 -7.08 9.12 -11.47
CA THR A 154 -5.66 9.41 -11.30
C THR A 154 -5.49 10.77 -10.64
N ASP A 155 -4.24 11.22 -10.44
CA ASP A 155 -3.90 12.60 -10.05
C ASP A 155 -4.46 13.66 -11.04
N GLY A 156 -4.75 13.24 -12.26
CA GLY A 156 -5.42 14.08 -13.26
C GLY A 156 -6.94 14.19 -13.11
N GLY A 157 -7.58 13.44 -12.20
CA GLY A 157 -9.02 13.37 -12.02
C GLY A 157 -9.64 12.06 -12.54
N PRO A 158 -10.97 12.01 -12.76
CA PRO A 158 -11.66 10.79 -13.17
C PRO A 158 -11.22 10.30 -14.56
N THR A 159 -10.96 9.00 -14.69
CA THR A 159 -10.66 8.36 -15.98
C THR A 159 -11.96 8.07 -16.74
N PRO A 160 -11.99 8.28 -18.07
CA PRO A 160 -13.12 7.87 -18.90
C PRO A 160 -13.36 6.35 -18.83
N PRO A 161 -14.62 5.87 -18.81
CA PRO A 161 -14.91 4.43 -18.73
C PRO A 161 -14.21 3.59 -19.82
N GLY A 162 -14.10 4.09 -21.03
CA GLY A 162 -13.44 3.40 -22.14
C GLY A 162 -11.90 3.30 -22.03
N SER A 163 -11.31 3.91 -20.98
CA SER A 163 -9.85 3.86 -20.70
C SER A 163 -9.54 3.05 -19.44
N ARG A 164 -10.48 2.24 -18.98
CA ARG A 164 -10.34 1.40 -17.79
C ARG A 164 -10.18 -0.06 -18.21
N TRP A 165 -9.43 -0.79 -17.42
CA TRP A 165 -9.27 -2.23 -17.56
C TRP A 165 -9.12 -2.86 -16.17
N PRO A 166 -9.38 -4.17 -16.02
CA PRO A 166 -9.24 -4.85 -14.73
C PRO A 166 -7.78 -4.97 -14.33
N GLU A 167 -7.51 -4.70 -13.07
CA GLU A 167 -6.22 -4.90 -12.40
C GLU A 167 -6.45 -5.58 -11.04
N VAL A 168 -5.42 -6.22 -10.51
CA VAL A 168 -5.37 -6.71 -9.12
C VAL A 168 -4.25 -6.05 -8.34
N THR A 169 -3.34 -5.38 -9.04
CA THR A 169 -2.24 -4.60 -8.46
C THR A 169 -2.01 -3.37 -9.34
N THR A 170 -1.99 -2.19 -8.73
CA THR A 170 -1.68 -0.94 -9.42
C THR A 170 -0.53 -0.21 -8.76
N ASP A 171 0.38 0.32 -9.56
CA ASP A 171 1.49 1.12 -9.04
C ASP A 171 1.05 2.55 -8.76
N VAL A 172 1.40 3.05 -7.56
CA VAL A 172 1.21 4.43 -7.16
C VAL A 172 2.60 5.06 -7.02
N ALA A 173 3.05 5.74 -8.07
CA ALA A 173 4.35 6.40 -8.07
C ALA A 173 4.37 7.60 -7.11
N VAL A 174 5.58 8.08 -6.80
CA VAL A 174 5.77 9.27 -5.95
C VAL A 174 5.02 10.46 -6.54
N GLY A 175 4.26 11.16 -5.71
CA GLY A 175 3.42 12.29 -6.11
C GLY A 175 2.14 11.93 -6.85
N GLN A 176 1.80 10.64 -6.99
CA GLN A 176 0.60 10.21 -7.69
C GLN A 176 -0.55 9.84 -6.75
N MET A 177 -1.76 9.97 -7.26
CA MET A 177 -2.98 9.40 -6.70
C MET A 177 -3.57 8.36 -7.62
N ARG A 178 -4.18 7.33 -7.04
CA ARG A 178 -5.01 6.34 -7.75
C ARG A 178 -6.33 6.17 -7.02
N GLN A 179 -7.38 5.98 -7.80
CA GLN A 179 -8.71 5.66 -7.32
C GLN A 179 -9.10 4.32 -7.90
N LEU A 180 -9.28 3.33 -7.02
CA LEU A 180 -9.58 1.96 -7.35
C LEU A 180 -11.05 1.71 -7.07
N GLU A 181 -11.78 1.09 -7.99
CA GLU A 181 -13.17 0.71 -7.76
C GLU A 181 -13.41 -0.75 -8.14
N PHE A 182 -14.15 -1.44 -7.29
CA PHE A 182 -14.55 -2.82 -7.48
C PHE A 182 -15.92 -3.10 -6.88
N ILE A 183 -16.50 -4.24 -7.22
CA ILE A 183 -17.67 -4.80 -6.54
C ILE A 183 -17.17 -5.83 -5.53
N ALA A 184 -17.60 -5.72 -4.28
CA ALA A 184 -17.29 -6.70 -3.25
C ALA A 184 -18.20 -7.94 -3.43
N ASP A 185 -17.86 -8.80 -4.39
CA ASP A 185 -18.71 -9.93 -4.84
C ASP A 185 -18.31 -11.28 -4.25
N GLU A 186 -17.18 -11.38 -3.54
CA GLU A 186 -16.74 -12.56 -2.84
C GLU A 186 -16.65 -12.33 -1.33
N GLU A 187 -17.37 -13.16 -0.57
CA GLU A 187 -17.44 -13.10 0.88
C GLU A 187 -16.17 -13.64 1.53
N GLY A 188 -15.70 -13.00 2.60
CA GLY A 188 -14.48 -13.44 3.30
C GLY A 188 -13.67 -12.30 3.91
N ASP A 189 -12.47 -12.66 4.36
CA ASP A 189 -11.43 -11.74 4.79
C ASP A 189 -10.29 -11.77 3.78
N TRP A 190 -10.08 -10.67 3.08
CA TRP A 190 -9.15 -10.56 1.99
C TRP A 190 -8.01 -9.61 2.35
N ALA A 191 -6.79 -9.97 2.01
CA ALA A 191 -5.66 -9.09 2.21
C ALA A 191 -5.69 -7.90 1.23
N MET A 192 -5.36 -6.71 1.73
CA MET A 192 -5.02 -5.55 0.91
C MET A 192 -3.69 -5.00 1.42
N HIS A 193 -2.70 -4.86 0.54
CA HIS A 193 -1.35 -4.48 0.96
C HIS A 193 -0.49 -3.87 -0.16
N CYS A 194 0.59 -3.21 0.24
CA CYS A 194 1.68 -2.90 -0.68
C CYS A 194 2.44 -4.18 -1.05
N HIS A 195 2.70 -4.42 -2.34
CA HIS A 195 3.35 -5.64 -2.80
C HIS A 195 4.89 -5.60 -2.73
N LYS A 196 5.46 -4.54 -2.15
CA LYS A 196 6.86 -4.52 -1.75
C LYS A 196 6.99 -5.16 -0.37
N SER A 197 7.61 -6.33 -0.29
CA SER A 197 7.67 -7.13 0.95
C SER A 197 8.23 -6.37 2.14
N HIS A 198 9.27 -5.56 1.95
CA HIS A 198 9.84 -4.75 3.03
C HIS A 198 8.91 -3.64 3.54
N HIS A 199 7.92 -3.22 2.78
CA HIS A 199 6.88 -2.27 3.22
C HIS A 199 5.81 -2.92 4.10
N THR A 200 5.71 -4.25 4.09
CA THR A 200 4.81 -5.04 4.95
C THR A 200 5.54 -5.70 6.11
N MET A 201 6.82 -5.42 6.28
CA MET A 201 7.66 -6.01 7.33
C MET A 201 8.09 -4.99 8.39
N ASN A 202 7.86 -3.71 8.21
CA ASN A 202 8.19 -2.57 9.08
C ASN A 202 9.49 -2.74 9.86
N ALA A 203 10.56 -2.11 9.41
CA ALA A 203 11.87 -2.10 10.02
C ALA A 203 12.53 -3.50 10.23
N MET A 204 11.86 -4.54 9.83
CA MET A 204 12.37 -5.90 9.94
C MET A 204 13.10 -6.26 8.64
N GLY A 205 14.38 -6.39 8.66
CA GLY A 205 15.12 -6.99 7.55
C GLY A 205 16.18 -6.13 6.88
N HIS A 206 16.33 -4.86 7.28
CA HIS A 206 17.39 -4.05 6.69
C HIS A 206 18.75 -4.30 7.31
N ASP A 207 18.81 -4.54 8.63
CA ASP A 207 20.07 -4.68 9.36
C ASP A 207 20.16 -5.93 10.25
N VAL A 208 19.14 -6.79 10.23
CA VAL A 208 19.15 -8.01 11.04
C VAL A 208 19.60 -9.21 10.19
N PRO A 209 20.76 -9.82 10.45
CA PRO A 209 21.14 -11.04 9.78
C PRO A 209 20.12 -12.13 10.05
N THR A 210 19.54 -12.70 9.00
CA THR A 210 18.56 -13.79 9.12
C THR A 210 19.19 -15.12 8.70
N LEU A 211 18.74 -16.20 9.33
CA LEU A 211 19.08 -17.56 8.95
C LEU A 211 17.92 -18.27 8.25
N ILE A 212 17.04 -17.53 7.61
CA ILE A 212 15.90 -18.09 6.86
C ILE A 212 16.42 -19.10 5.83
N GLY A 213 15.84 -20.31 5.84
CA GLY A 213 16.24 -21.39 4.94
C GLY A 213 17.50 -22.16 5.36
N VAL A 214 18.12 -21.81 6.49
CA VAL A 214 19.24 -22.56 7.07
C VAL A 214 18.72 -23.39 8.23
N ASN A 215 19.05 -24.68 8.25
CA ASN A 215 18.80 -25.51 9.44
C ASN A 215 19.68 -25.04 10.61
N HIS A 216 19.07 -24.37 11.56
CA HIS A 216 19.75 -23.81 12.73
C HIS A 216 19.38 -24.50 14.03
N GLN A 217 18.76 -25.69 13.96
CA GLN A 217 18.54 -26.53 15.15
C GLN A 217 19.86 -26.74 15.90
N GLY A 218 19.87 -26.37 17.18
CA GLY A 218 21.07 -26.43 18.02
C GLY A 218 21.99 -25.22 17.94
N LEU A 219 21.86 -24.34 16.95
CA LEU A 219 22.69 -23.13 16.83
C LEU A 219 22.08 -21.91 17.55
N VAL A 220 20.74 -21.86 17.75
CA VAL A 220 20.04 -20.73 18.35
C VAL A 220 20.62 -20.31 19.69
N ARG A 221 20.77 -21.25 20.63
CA ARG A 221 21.32 -20.96 21.96
C ARG A 221 22.79 -20.51 21.95
N PRO A 222 23.70 -21.11 21.15
CA PRO A 222 25.06 -20.60 20.98
C PRO A 222 25.09 -19.20 20.37
N LEU A 223 24.26 -18.92 19.33
CA LEU A 223 24.20 -17.62 18.68
C LEU A 223 23.68 -16.54 19.62
N GLN A 224 22.60 -16.77 20.35
CA GLN A 224 22.08 -15.84 21.35
C GLN A 224 23.07 -15.56 22.50
N ARG A 225 23.96 -16.53 22.84
CA ARG A 225 25.00 -16.29 23.82
C ARG A 225 26.17 -15.47 23.26
N ALA A 226 26.51 -15.67 21.99
CA ALA A 226 27.59 -14.96 21.32
C ALA A 226 27.22 -13.54 20.88
N ALA A 227 25.95 -13.34 20.49
CA ALA A 227 25.38 -12.10 20.05
C ALA A 227 23.97 -11.95 20.66
N PRO A 228 23.84 -11.40 21.87
CA PRO A 228 22.56 -11.29 22.57
C PRO A 228 21.51 -10.51 21.78
N ASP A 229 21.94 -9.52 20.97
CA ASP A 229 21.09 -8.68 20.13
C ASP A 229 20.76 -9.35 18.78
N TYR A 230 21.29 -10.55 18.52
CA TYR A 230 21.01 -11.28 17.30
C TYR A 230 19.63 -11.93 17.37
N MET A 231 18.76 -11.49 16.48
CA MET A 231 17.42 -12.04 16.37
C MET A 231 17.45 -13.26 15.44
N VAL A 232 17.32 -14.45 16.03
CA VAL A 232 17.16 -15.67 15.26
C VAL A 232 15.70 -15.75 14.81
N MET A 233 15.47 -15.57 13.52
CA MET A 233 14.16 -15.86 12.93
C MET A 233 13.92 -17.36 13.04
N GLY A 234 12.85 -17.76 13.72
CA GLY A 234 12.52 -19.16 13.97
C GLY A 234 12.19 -19.96 12.70
N GLU A 235 11.82 -21.21 12.86
CA GLU A 235 11.46 -22.10 11.74
C GLU A 235 10.27 -21.61 10.92
N ARG A 236 9.40 -20.78 11.53
CA ARG A 236 8.22 -20.16 10.90
C ARG A 236 8.46 -18.73 10.45
N GLY A 237 9.71 -18.27 10.43
CA GLY A 237 10.08 -16.94 9.96
C GLY A 237 9.38 -15.82 10.75
N MET A 238 8.67 -14.94 10.07
CA MET A 238 7.98 -13.78 10.67
C MET A 238 6.89 -14.18 11.67
N ALA A 239 6.27 -15.34 11.55
CA ALA A 239 5.25 -15.80 12.48
C ALA A 239 5.79 -15.99 13.91
N ASP A 240 7.03 -16.43 14.06
CA ASP A 240 7.67 -16.54 15.38
C ASP A 240 7.81 -15.18 16.05
N MET A 241 8.00 -14.13 15.27
CA MET A 241 8.08 -12.76 15.77
C MET A 241 6.71 -12.21 16.18
N GLY A 242 5.65 -12.60 15.49
CA GLY A 242 4.27 -12.24 15.84
C GLY A 242 3.82 -12.78 17.19
N GLU A 243 4.44 -13.86 17.67
CA GLU A 243 4.18 -14.47 18.96
C GLU A 243 5.02 -13.89 20.11
N MET A 244 6.07 -13.12 19.80
CA MET A 244 6.89 -12.51 20.84
C MET A 244 6.18 -11.32 21.48
N GLN A 245 5.94 -11.40 22.78
CA GLN A 245 5.48 -10.27 23.58
C GLN A 245 6.69 -9.38 23.90
N MET A 246 6.79 -8.25 23.20
CA MET A 246 7.78 -7.22 23.50
C MET A 246 7.11 -6.03 24.14
N GLU A 247 7.66 -5.50 25.22
CA GLU A 247 7.28 -4.18 25.71
C GLU A 247 7.77 -3.14 24.71
N LEU A 248 6.84 -2.34 24.21
CA LEU A 248 7.13 -1.26 23.29
C LEU A 248 7.10 0.08 24.03
N PRO A 249 7.94 1.03 23.67
CA PRO A 249 7.81 2.41 24.16
C PRO A 249 6.44 3.00 23.81
N ASP A 250 5.91 3.87 24.66
CA ASP A 250 4.55 4.42 24.54
C ASP A 250 4.21 5.05 23.19
N ASN A 251 5.20 5.60 22.50
CA ASN A 251 5.02 6.25 21.19
C ASN A 251 5.44 5.35 20.02
N THR A 252 5.64 4.05 20.23
CA THR A 252 6.09 3.11 19.21
C THR A 252 4.93 2.28 18.71
N LEU A 253 4.79 2.16 17.38
CA LEU A 253 3.85 1.22 16.78
C LEU A 253 4.42 -0.19 16.84
N PRO A 254 3.57 -1.21 17.02
CA PRO A 254 4.00 -2.59 16.88
C PRO A 254 4.63 -2.81 15.51
N MET A 255 5.91 -3.22 15.49
CA MET A 255 6.58 -3.63 14.25
C MET A 255 6.07 -4.98 13.74
N MET A 256 5.17 -5.59 14.48
CA MET A 256 4.80 -6.98 14.41
C MET A 256 3.41 -7.14 13.81
N THR A 257 3.19 -8.32 13.31
CA THR A 257 1.97 -8.81 12.71
C THR A 257 0.80 -8.79 13.70
N GLY A 258 -0.44 -8.66 13.19
CA GLY A 258 -1.63 -8.86 14.00
C GLY A 258 -2.00 -10.33 14.12
N GLN A 259 -2.88 -10.67 15.09
CA GLN A 259 -3.44 -12.00 15.21
C GLN A 259 -4.56 -12.22 14.21
N GLY A 260 -4.45 -13.29 13.43
CA GLY A 260 -5.50 -13.79 12.54
C GLY A 260 -6.22 -15.01 13.11
N PRO A 261 -7.22 -15.54 12.40
CA PRO A 261 -8.00 -16.70 12.87
C PRO A 261 -7.19 -18.00 12.92
N TYR A 262 -6.04 -18.06 12.26
CA TYR A 262 -5.17 -19.24 12.20
C TYR A 262 -3.79 -19.00 12.82
N GLY A 263 -3.62 -17.93 13.57
CA GLY A 263 -2.35 -17.54 14.17
C GLY A 263 -1.88 -16.16 13.69
N PRO A 264 -0.63 -15.81 13.97
CA PRO A 264 -0.07 -14.53 13.53
C PRO A 264 -0.08 -14.38 12.02
N ILE A 265 -0.50 -13.21 11.55
CA ILE A 265 -0.42 -12.85 10.13
C ILE A 265 0.99 -12.35 9.87
N GLU A 266 1.72 -12.94 8.92
CA GLU A 266 3.12 -12.60 8.61
C GLU A 266 3.31 -11.25 7.91
N MET A 267 2.26 -10.45 7.81
CA MET A 267 2.29 -9.10 7.23
C MET A 267 1.93 -8.06 8.27
N GLY A 268 2.72 -7.01 8.33
CA GLY A 268 2.50 -5.80 9.12
C GLY A 268 2.59 -4.56 8.22
N GLY A 269 2.92 -3.41 8.75
CA GLY A 269 3.16 -2.21 7.97
C GLY A 269 1.98 -1.79 7.08
N MET A 270 2.25 -1.68 5.79
CA MET A 270 1.28 -1.30 4.75
C MET A 270 0.37 -2.47 4.36
N PHE A 271 -0.38 -2.97 5.33
CA PHE A 271 -1.31 -4.09 5.21
C PHE A 271 -2.61 -3.78 5.94
N THR A 272 -3.72 -4.23 5.41
CA THR A 272 -5.00 -4.31 6.12
C THR A 272 -5.88 -5.41 5.53
N THR A 273 -7.08 -5.62 6.10
CA THR A 273 -8.04 -6.61 5.64
C THR A 273 -9.28 -5.97 5.04
N LEU A 274 -9.70 -6.45 3.89
CA LEU A 274 -11.03 -6.20 3.32
C LEU A 274 -11.95 -7.30 3.82
N LYS A 275 -12.93 -6.93 4.63
CA LYS A 275 -13.91 -7.85 5.24
C LYS A 275 -15.25 -7.71 4.54
N VAL A 276 -15.58 -8.70 3.70
CA VAL A 276 -16.84 -8.75 2.95
C VAL A 276 -17.82 -9.67 3.66
N ARG A 277 -19.01 -9.17 4.01
CA ARG A 277 -20.02 -9.93 4.72
C ARG A 277 -21.40 -9.76 4.10
N ARG A 278 -22.11 -10.87 3.95
CA ARG A 278 -23.50 -10.90 3.48
C ARG A 278 -24.46 -10.28 4.49
N GLU A 279 -24.24 -10.55 5.75
CA GLU A 279 -25.11 -10.10 6.85
C GLU A 279 -24.84 -8.66 7.28
N GLN A 280 -23.79 -8.00 6.78
CA GLN A 280 -23.52 -6.60 7.07
C GLN A 280 -24.73 -5.75 6.64
N LYS A 281 -25.26 -4.96 7.56
CA LYS A 281 -26.40 -4.09 7.24
C LYS A 281 -25.95 -2.91 6.37
N PRO A 282 -26.80 -2.41 5.47
CA PRO A 282 -26.50 -1.16 4.76
C PRO A 282 -26.18 -0.03 5.75
N GLY A 283 -25.03 0.62 5.55
CA GLY A 283 -24.55 1.71 6.43
C GLY A 283 -23.92 1.27 7.74
N ASP A 284 -23.85 -0.03 8.04
CA ASP A 284 -23.08 -0.55 9.16
C ASP A 284 -21.60 -0.68 8.74
N HIS A 285 -20.73 -0.03 9.48
CA HIS A 285 -19.28 0.04 9.21
C HIS A 285 -18.45 -0.60 10.32
N SER A 286 -19.10 -1.22 11.30
CA SER A 286 -18.43 -1.91 12.40
C SER A 286 -17.62 -3.11 11.89
N ASP A 287 -16.57 -3.47 12.61
CA ASP A 287 -15.79 -4.66 12.31
C ASP A 287 -16.64 -5.92 12.59
N PRO A 288 -16.90 -6.76 11.57
CA PRO A 288 -17.70 -7.97 11.74
C PRO A 288 -16.94 -9.13 12.42
N GLY A 289 -15.67 -8.92 12.80
CA GLY A 289 -14.78 -9.98 13.25
C GLY A 289 -14.25 -10.84 12.10
N TRP A 290 -13.58 -11.94 12.46
CA TRP A 290 -13.02 -12.87 11.47
C TRP A 290 -14.07 -13.74 10.81
N PHE A 291 -13.90 -13.97 9.50
CA PHE A 291 -14.80 -14.81 8.72
C PHE A 291 -14.66 -16.27 9.10
N LYS A 292 -15.77 -16.96 9.22
CA LYS A 292 -15.80 -18.42 9.44
C LYS A 292 -16.00 -19.12 8.12
N GLN A 293 -14.96 -19.78 7.65
CA GLN A 293 -15.01 -20.50 6.38
C GLN A 293 -16.06 -21.62 6.40
N PRO A 294 -16.87 -21.75 5.37
CA PRO A 294 -17.79 -22.88 5.24
C PRO A 294 -17.03 -24.21 5.23
N THR A 295 -17.66 -25.25 5.75
CA THR A 295 -17.07 -26.60 5.76
C THR A 295 -16.70 -27.05 4.35
N GLY A 296 -15.47 -27.50 4.17
CA GLY A 296 -14.96 -28.00 2.89
C GLY A 296 -14.45 -26.93 1.92
N THR A 297 -14.40 -25.66 2.32
CA THR A 297 -13.85 -24.55 1.50
C THR A 297 -12.46 -24.11 1.93
N GLN A 298 -11.87 -24.75 2.93
CA GLN A 298 -10.52 -24.48 3.40
C GLN A 298 -9.51 -25.43 2.80
N ALA A 299 -8.28 -24.94 2.60
CA ALA A 299 -7.14 -25.81 2.39
C ALA A 299 -6.95 -26.72 3.61
N TYR A 300 -6.57 -27.95 3.38
CA TYR A 300 -6.37 -28.96 4.42
C TYR A 300 -5.06 -29.72 4.22
N GLU A 301 -4.55 -30.30 5.30
CA GLU A 301 -3.35 -31.13 5.26
C GLU A 301 -3.65 -32.42 4.48
N TRP A 302 -2.84 -32.72 3.46
CA TRP A 302 -2.91 -33.97 2.73
C TRP A 302 -2.04 -35.03 3.42
N THR A 303 -2.69 -36.03 3.98
CA THR A 303 -2.02 -37.13 4.71
C THR A 303 -1.84 -38.39 3.86
N GLY A 304 -2.31 -38.41 2.62
CA GLY A 304 -2.15 -39.51 1.67
C GLY A 304 -0.78 -39.47 0.93
N ALA A 305 -0.54 -40.49 0.12
CA ALA A 305 0.58 -40.43 -0.81
C ALA A 305 0.45 -39.21 -1.74
N PRO A 306 1.53 -38.50 -2.05
CA PRO A 306 1.46 -37.41 -3.01
C PRO A 306 0.80 -37.89 -4.32
N PRO A 307 -0.13 -37.11 -4.91
CA PRO A 307 -0.69 -37.49 -6.20
C PRO A 307 0.45 -37.67 -7.21
N ALA A 308 0.39 -38.73 -8.01
CA ALA A 308 1.38 -38.93 -9.06
C ALA A 308 1.45 -37.67 -9.91
N ALA A 309 2.67 -37.14 -10.12
CA ALA A 309 2.85 -36.00 -10.98
C ALA A 309 2.16 -36.29 -12.32
N ALA A 310 1.26 -35.43 -12.74
CA ALA A 310 0.68 -35.52 -14.07
C ALA A 310 1.85 -35.60 -15.07
N ALA A 311 1.80 -36.55 -16.00
CA ALA A 311 2.83 -36.67 -17.02
C ALA A 311 3.03 -35.30 -17.65
N ALA A 312 4.26 -34.78 -17.61
CA ALA A 312 4.57 -33.51 -18.22
C ALA A 312 4.03 -33.51 -19.66
N PRO A 313 3.30 -32.48 -20.08
CA PRO A 313 2.89 -32.36 -21.45
C PRO A 313 4.14 -32.49 -22.33
N PRO A 314 4.05 -33.19 -23.51
CA PRO A 314 5.19 -33.31 -24.38
C PRO A 314 5.80 -31.94 -24.65
N ALA A 315 7.12 -31.85 -24.55
CA ALA A 315 7.82 -30.60 -24.78
C ALA A 315 7.36 -29.99 -26.12
N PRO A 316 7.01 -28.70 -26.13
CA PRO A 316 6.58 -28.06 -27.35
C PRO A 316 7.70 -28.26 -28.41
N THR A 317 7.30 -28.74 -29.59
CA THR A 317 8.21 -28.87 -30.72
C THR A 317 8.90 -27.51 -30.93
N PRO A 318 10.23 -27.44 -31.00
CA PRO A 318 10.92 -26.17 -31.18
C PRO A 318 10.35 -25.46 -32.41
N ALA A 319 9.76 -24.29 -32.18
CA ALA A 319 9.33 -23.47 -33.30
C ALA A 319 10.58 -23.03 -34.07
N THR A 320 10.67 -23.42 -35.31
CA THR A 320 11.73 -22.97 -36.21
C THR A 320 11.47 -21.49 -36.50
N VAL A 321 12.18 -20.61 -35.79
CA VAL A 321 12.13 -19.19 -36.09
C VAL A 321 12.93 -18.93 -37.34
N ASN A 322 12.23 -18.77 -38.46
CA ASN A 322 12.84 -18.30 -39.68
C ASN A 322 13.20 -16.82 -39.55
N VAL A 323 14.42 -16.53 -39.12
CA VAL A 323 14.96 -15.19 -39.16
C VAL A 323 15.20 -14.77 -40.60
N ARG A 324 14.28 -13.96 -41.15
CA ARG A 324 14.57 -13.28 -42.43
C ARG A 324 15.74 -12.33 -42.19
N LYS A 325 16.88 -12.59 -42.82
CA LYS A 325 17.95 -11.61 -42.88
C LYS A 325 17.43 -10.36 -43.59
N PRO A 326 17.68 -9.14 -43.06
CA PRO A 326 17.39 -7.91 -43.78
C PRO A 326 18.17 -7.94 -45.10
N GLY A 327 17.47 -7.76 -46.19
CA GLY A 327 18.12 -7.61 -47.49
C GLY A 327 19.03 -6.38 -47.45
N ALA A 328 20.26 -6.52 -47.96
CA ALA A 328 21.17 -5.40 -48.17
C ALA A 328 20.48 -4.40 -49.13
N GLY A 329 19.98 -3.31 -48.58
CA GLY A 329 19.43 -2.21 -49.37
C GLY A 329 20.57 -1.42 -49.99
N ASP A 330 20.59 -1.35 -51.34
CA ASP A 330 21.46 -0.43 -52.08
C ASP A 330 21.22 1.01 -51.70
N HIS A 331 22.16 1.57 -51.01
CA HIS A 331 22.26 3.04 -50.87
C HIS A 331 22.74 3.64 -52.20
N LYS A 332 21.83 4.08 -53.07
CA LYS A 332 22.14 5.04 -54.11
C LYS A 332 22.07 6.45 -53.53
N HIS A 333 23.23 7.10 -53.50
CA HIS A 333 23.34 8.55 -53.31
C HIS A 333 22.64 9.29 -54.45
N HIS A 334 21.77 10.22 -54.06
CA HIS A 334 21.53 11.46 -54.81
C HIS A 334 21.37 12.59 -53.79
#